data_cd1b8e852a6fe57553f65f4f40793fd9
#
_entry.id   cd1b8e852a6fe57553f65f4f40793fd9
#
_cell.length_a   1.000
_cell.length_b   1.000
_cell.length_c   1.000
_cell.angle_alpha   90.00
_cell.angle_beta   90.00
_cell.angle_gamma   90.00
#
_symmetry.space_group_name_H-M   'P 1'
#
loop_
_entity.id
_entity.type
_entity.pdbx_description
1 polymer ?
#
loop_
_entity_poly.entity_id
_entity_poly.type
_entity_poly.pdbx_seq_one_letter_code
_entity_poly.pdbx_strand_id
1 'polypeptide(L)'
;SAVISQKPSRDICQRGTSLTIQCQVDSQVTMMFWYRQQPGQSLTLIATANQGSEATYESGFVIDKFPISRPNLTFSTLTVSNMSPEDSSIYLCSVGGSGGADTQYFGPGTRLTVLEDLKNVFPPEVAVFEPSEAEISHTQKATLVCLATGFYPDHVELSWWVNGKEVHSGVCTDPQPLKEQPALNDSRYALSSRLRVSATFWQDPRNHFRCQVQFYGLSENDEWTQDRAKPVTQIVSAEAWGRAD
;
A
#
# COMPACT_ATOMS: atom_id res chain seq x y z
N SER A 1 -5.10 -22.12 -13.10
CA SER A 1 -4.57 -20.94 -12.42
C SER A 1 -4.59 -21.15 -10.91
N ALA A 2 -3.70 -20.47 -10.20
CA ALA A 2 -3.61 -20.56 -8.75
C ALA A 2 -3.93 -19.19 -8.15
N VAL A 3 -4.72 -19.20 -7.08
CA VAL A 3 -4.99 -17.99 -6.29
C VAL A 3 -4.06 -18.02 -5.08
N ILE A 4 -3.30 -16.94 -4.92
CA ILE A 4 -2.30 -16.82 -3.89
C ILE A 4 -2.68 -15.66 -2.98
N SER A 5 -2.63 -15.90 -1.66
CA SER A 5 -2.83 -14.83 -0.67
C SER A 5 -1.59 -14.67 0.19
N GLN A 6 -1.33 -13.45 0.60
CA GLN A 6 -0.20 -13.12 1.47
C GLN A 6 -0.67 -12.31 2.67
N LYS A 7 -0.07 -12.56 3.82
CA LYS A 7 -0.32 -11.83 5.06
C LYS A 7 1.01 -11.48 5.73
N PRO A 8 1.19 -10.24 6.18
CA PRO A 8 0.29 -9.11 6.00
C PRO A 8 0.38 -8.56 4.56
N SER A 9 -0.57 -7.72 4.17
CA SER A 9 -0.48 -7.03 2.88
C SER A 9 0.48 -5.86 2.94
N ARG A 10 0.61 -5.24 4.10
CA ARG A 10 1.50 -4.09 4.35
C ARG A 10 1.99 -4.13 5.77
N ASP A 11 3.18 -3.59 6.02
CA ASP A 11 3.64 -3.38 7.40
C ASP A 11 4.67 -2.26 7.44
N ILE A 12 4.65 -1.53 8.57
CA ILE A 12 5.61 -0.49 8.90
C ILE A 12 6.36 -0.99 10.14
N CYS A 13 7.65 -1.20 10.00
CA CYS A 13 8.46 -1.81 11.07
C CYS A 13 9.62 -0.91 11.45
N GLN A 14 10.04 -1.02 12.69
CA GLN A 14 11.21 -0.31 13.17
C GLN A 14 12.46 -1.16 12.97
N ARG A 15 13.60 -0.49 12.73
CA ARG A 15 14.91 -1.17 12.64
C ARG A 15 15.08 -2.14 13.80
N GLY A 16 15.60 -3.30 13.52
CA GLY A 16 15.94 -4.31 14.52
C GLY A 16 14.82 -5.30 14.83
N THR A 17 13.62 -5.05 14.32
CA THR A 17 12.51 -6.01 14.49
C THR A 17 12.50 -7.02 13.35
N SER A 18 11.64 -8.03 13.44
CA SER A 18 11.51 -9.08 12.44
C SER A 18 10.04 -9.20 12.02
N LEU A 19 9.83 -9.58 10.75
CA LEU A 19 8.49 -9.76 10.20
C LEU A 19 8.42 -11.12 9.53
N THR A 20 7.36 -11.88 9.82
CA THR A 20 7.07 -13.13 9.10
C THR A 20 5.90 -12.91 8.15
N ILE A 21 6.12 -13.22 6.89
CA ILE A 21 5.13 -13.11 5.82
C ILE A 21 4.62 -14.51 5.50
N GLN A 22 3.31 -14.68 5.43
CA GLN A 22 2.67 -15.94 5.12
C GLN A 22 2.18 -15.93 3.68
N CYS A 23 2.32 -17.08 3.01
CA CYS A 23 1.82 -17.29 1.65
C CYS A 23 0.95 -18.54 1.66
N GLN A 24 -0.29 -18.40 1.24
CA GLN A 24 -1.24 -19.50 1.13
C GLN A 24 -1.72 -19.61 -0.30
N VAL A 25 -1.70 -20.80 -0.85
CA VAL A 25 -2.15 -21.10 -2.21
C VAL A 25 -3.40 -21.98 -2.14
N ASP A 26 -4.33 -21.75 -3.04
CA ASP A 26 -5.63 -22.46 -3.05
C ASP A 26 -5.56 -23.85 -3.68
N SER A 27 -4.44 -24.22 -4.29
CA SER A 27 -4.27 -25.50 -4.94
C SER A 27 -2.86 -26.03 -4.73
N GLN A 28 -2.68 -27.33 -4.91
CA GLN A 28 -1.36 -27.91 -4.77
C GLN A 28 -0.48 -27.51 -5.96
N VAL A 29 0.73 -27.06 -5.64
CA VAL A 29 1.71 -26.61 -6.61
C VAL A 29 3.04 -27.31 -6.34
N THR A 30 3.85 -27.47 -7.38
CA THR A 30 5.14 -28.15 -7.25
C THR A 30 6.21 -27.24 -6.67
N MET A 31 6.25 -26.00 -7.13
CA MET A 31 7.32 -25.07 -6.79
C MET A 31 6.74 -23.83 -6.12
N MET A 32 7.42 -23.35 -5.09
CA MET A 32 7.14 -22.05 -4.48
C MET A 32 8.44 -21.26 -4.37
N PHE A 33 8.33 -19.97 -4.63
CA PHE A 33 9.46 -19.05 -4.65
C PHE A 33 9.17 -17.81 -3.85
N TRP A 34 10.21 -17.19 -3.30
CA TRP A 34 10.12 -15.89 -2.67
C TRP A 34 10.99 -14.89 -3.42
N TYR A 35 10.38 -13.76 -3.78
CA TYR A 35 11.05 -12.65 -4.47
C TYR A 35 10.94 -11.40 -3.63
N ARG A 36 11.76 -10.42 -3.96
CA ARG A 36 11.55 -9.07 -3.46
C ARG A 36 11.82 -8.06 -4.57
N GLN A 37 11.19 -6.89 -4.44
CA GLN A 37 11.43 -5.76 -5.30
C GLN A 37 11.68 -4.54 -4.44
N GLN A 38 12.92 -4.10 -4.38
CA GLN A 38 13.30 -2.88 -3.67
C GLN A 38 12.85 -1.66 -4.47
N PRO A 39 12.64 -0.49 -3.80
CA PRO A 39 12.15 0.70 -4.49
C PRO A 39 13.02 1.05 -5.70
N GLY A 40 12.37 1.20 -6.87
CA GLY A 40 13.06 1.54 -8.10
C GLY A 40 13.93 0.45 -8.70
N GLN A 41 13.90 -0.77 -8.15
CA GLN A 41 14.73 -1.87 -8.60
C GLN A 41 13.92 -2.95 -9.30
N SER A 42 14.62 -3.88 -9.94
CA SER A 42 14.00 -5.05 -10.57
C SER A 42 13.63 -6.11 -9.54
N LEU A 43 12.77 -7.02 -9.95
CA LEU A 43 12.37 -8.16 -9.14
C LEU A 43 13.57 -9.10 -8.97
N THR A 44 13.84 -9.52 -7.72
CA THR A 44 14.99 -10.37 -7.39
C THR A 44 14.52 -11.64 -6.69
N LEU A 45 14.95 -12.80 -7.17
CA LEU A 45 14.65 -14.08 -6.51
C LEU A 45 15.50 -14.20 -5.25
N ILE A 46 14.85 -14.46 -4.13
CA ILE A 46 15.52 -14.70 -2.84
C ILE A 46 15.87 -16.18 -2.72
N ALA A 47 14.87 -17.05 -2.90
CA ALA A 47 15.05 -18.48 -2.67
C ALA A 47 13.88 -19.26 -3.26
N THR A 48 14.12 -20.56 -3.43
CA THR A 48 13.10 -21.55 -3.73
C THR A 48 12.75 -22.26 -2.41
N ALA A 49 11.46 -22.28 -2.08
CA ALA A 49 10.97 -22.94 -0.87
C ALA A 49 10.76 -24.43 -1.15
N ASN A 50 11.50 -25.28 -0.46
CA ASN A 50 11.44 -26.72 -0.63
C ASN A 50 10.56 -27.32 0.46
N GLN A 51 9.61 -28.17 0.06
CA GLN A 51 8.75 -28.83 1.02
C GLN A 51 9.54 -29.80 1.88
N GLY A 52 9.43 -29.65 3.20
CA GLY A 52 10.02 -30.59 4.13
C GLY A 52 11.54 -30.55 4.24
N SER A 53 12.18 -29.57 3.61
CA SER A 53 13.63 -29.41 3.70
C SER A 53 13.99 -27.93 3.61
N GLU A 54 15.28 -27.65 3.81
CA GLU A 54 15.79 -26.28 3.78
C GLU A 54 15.60 -25.63 2.41
N ALA A 55 15.26 -24.35 2.39
CA ALA A 55 15.13 -23.60 1.14
C ALA A 55 16.47 -23.50 0.42
N THR A 56 16.41 -23.35 -0.89
CA THR A 56 17.58 -23.14 -1.74
C THR A 56 17.71 -21.65 -2.03
N TYR A 57 18.73 -21.03 -1.46
CA TYR A 57 18.92 -19.56 -1.53
C TYR A 57 19.75 -19.16 -2.75
N GLU A 58 19.36 -18.04 -3.36
CA GLU A 58 20.16 -17.42 -4.41
C GLU A 58 21.35 -16.69 -3.81
N SER A 59 22.35 -16.41 -4.66
CA SER A 59 23.57 -15.72 -4.24
C SER A 59 23.22 -14.37 -3.56
N GLY A 60 23.84 -14.12 -2.42
CA GLY A 60 23.62 -12.88 -1.66
C GLY A 60 22.49 -12.96 -0.64
N PHE A 61 21.77 -14.09 -0.56
CA PHE A 61 20.72 -14.30 0.43
C PHE A 61 21.08 -15.47 1.32
N VAL A 62 20.90 -15.31 2.62
CA VAL A 62 21.28 -16.35 3.59
C VAL A 62 20.09 -16.67 4.51
N ILE A 63 20.08 -17.91 4.99
CA ILE A 63 19.00 -18.42 5.84
C ILE A 63 18.82 -17.63 7.12
N ASP A 64 19.92 -17.14 7.72
CA ASP A 64 19.82 -16.39 8.99
C ASP A 64 19.05 -15.09 8.80
N LYS A 65 19.19 -14.46 7.66
CA LYS A 65 18.48 -13.20 7.35
C LYS A 65 17.05 -13.46 6.89
N PHE A 66 16.84 -14.52 6.08
CA PHE A 66 15.56 -14.82 5.45
C PHE A 66 15.13 -16.25 5.73
N PRO A 67 14.82 -16.61 6.97
CA PRO A 67 14.34 -17.97 7.23
C PRO A 67 13.05 -18.24 6.47
N ILE A 68 12.98 -19.39 5.82
CA ILE A 68 11.83 -19.81 5.01
C ILE A 68 11.36 -21.17 5.51
N SER A 69 10.05 -21.34 5.63
CA SER A 69 9.45 -22.65 5.89
C SER A 69 8.45 -22.98 4.78
N ARG A 70 8.30 -24.27 4.49
CA ARG A 70 7.26 -24.79 3.60
C ARG A 70 6.79 -26.13 4.18
N PRO A 71 5.93 -26.07 5.21
CA PRO A 71 5.53 -27.31 5.90
C PRO A 71 4.67 -28.24 5.05
N ASN A 72 3.97 -27.67 4.04
CA ASN A 72 3.20 -28.48 3.10
C ASN A 72 3.23 -27.78 1.72
N LEU A 73 2.59 -28.42 0.72
CA LEU A 73 2.68 -27.94 -0.66
C LEU A 73 2.01 -26.58 -0.88
N THR A 74 1.07 -26.18 -0.03
CA THR A 74 0.26 -24.99 -0.26
C THR A 74 0.59 -23.80 0.63
N PHE A 75 1.54 -23.95 1.56
CA PHE A 75 1.82 -22.92 2.54
C PHE A 75 3.32 -22.74 2.73
N SER A 76 3.75 -21.47 2.75
CA SER A 76 5.13 -21.11 3.03
C SER A 76 5.18 -19.81 3.84
N THR A 77 6.23 -19.65 4.63
CA THR A 77 6.51 -18.40 5.33
C THR A 77 7.91 -17.91 4.99
N LEU A 78 8.06 -16.61 4.90
CA LEU A 78 9.34 -15.93 4.82
C LEU A 78 9.46 -14.97 5.99
N THR A 79 10.55 -15.08 6.73
CA THR A 79 10.84 -14.11 7.79
C THR A 79 11.93 -13.16 7.31
N VAL A 80 11.73 -11.86 7.49
CA VAL A 80 12.78 -10.86 7.31
C VAL A 80 13.28 -10.52 8.70
N SER A 81 14.51 -10.93 9.00
CA SER A 81 15.06 -10.86 10.35
C SER A 81 15.87 -9.61 10.56
N ASN A 82 15.85 -9.07 11.80
CA ASN A 82 16.68 -7.93 12.20
C ASN A 82 16.71 -6.86 11.12
N MET A 83 15.53 -6.30 10.87
CA MET A 83 15.31 -5.43 9.71
C MET A 83 16.04 -4.10 9.78
N SER A 84 16.47 -3.62 8.64
CA SER A 84 17.02 -2.29 8.44
C SER A 84 16.29 -1.61 7.26
N PRO A 85 16.45 -0.29 7.07
CA PRO A 85 15.76 0.39 5.97
C PRO A 85 16.00 -0.21 4.59
N GLU A 86 17.16 -0.84 4.36
CA GLU A 86 17.46 -1.51 3.09
C GLU A 86 16.54 -2.70 2.81
N ASP A 87 15.90 -3.24 3.84
CA ASP A 87 14.95 -4.35 3.67
C ASP A 87 13.58 -3.89 3.22
N SER A 88 13.34 -2.59 3.16
CA SER A 88 12.10 -2.03 2.62
C SER A 88 11.93 -2.48 1.18
N SER A 89 10.83 -3.16 0.89
CA SER A 89 10.60 -3.83 -0.40
C SER A 89 9.16 -4.28 -0.50
N ILE A 90 8.78 -4.69 -1.69
CA ILE A 90 7.60 -5.53 -1.88
C ILE A 90 8.11 -6.97 -1.94
N TYR A 91 7.65 -7.81 -1.01
CA TYR A 91 8.00 -9.23 -0.96
C TYR A 91 6.87 -10.01 -1.62
N LEU A 92 7.24 -10.90 -2.55
CA LEU A 92 6.28 -11.62 -3.36
C LEU A 92 6.48 -13.12 -3.23
N CYS A 93 5.41 -13.82 -2.98
CA CYS A 93 5.34 -15.27 -3.08
C CYS A 93 4.94 -15.62 -4.51
N SER A 94 5.56 -16.63 -5.07
CA SER A 94 5.28 -17.09 -6.43
C SER A 94 5.18 -18.59 -6.44
N VAL A 95 4.32 -19.08 -7.33
CA VAL A 95 4.15 -20.53 -7.52
C VAL A 95 4.25 -20.85 -8.99
N GLY A 96 4.74 -22.04 -9.28
CA GLY A 96 4.88 -22.44 -10.67
C GLY A 96 4.84 -23.92 -10.86
N GLY A 97 4.72 -24.27 -12.10
CA GLY A 97 5.10 -25.50 -12.73
C GLY A 97 4.67 -26.80 -12.12
N SER A 98 3.41 -27.17 -12.24
CA SER A 98 3.11 -28.58 -12.15
C SER A 98 3.03 -29.14 -13.59
N GLY A 99 3.71 -30.25 -13.84
CA GLY A 99 3.50 -31.02 -15.04
C GLY A 99 3.90 -30.36 -16.36
N GLY A 100 4.98 -29.62 -16.38
CA GLY A 100 5.52 -29.09 -17.63
C GLY A 100 4.93 -27.75 -18.07
N ALA A 101 4.07 -27.12 -17.25
CA ALA A 101 3.63 -25.79 -17.51
C ALA A 101 4.72 -24.80 -17.08
N ASP A 102 5.07 -23.87 -17.97
CA ASP A 102 6.06 -22.84 -17.68
C ASP A 102 5.45 -21.65 -16.99
N THR A 103 4.14 -21.67 -16.72
CA THR A 103 3.45 -20.53 -16.14
C THR A 103 3.78 -20.37 -14.68
N GLN A 104 4.17 -19.17 -14.32
CA GLN A 104 4.43 -18.77 -12.94
C GLN A 104 3.40 -17.75 -12.51
N TYR A 105 2.83 -17.92 -11.32
CA TYR A 105 1.83 -17.01 -10.76
C TYR A 105 2.43 -16.31 -9.56
N PHE A 106 2.06 -15.05 -9.38
CA PHE A 106 2.56 -14.25 -8.27
C PHE A 106 1.43 -13.88 -7.32
N GLY A 107 1.73 -13.85 -6.03
CA GLY A 107 0.83 -13.33 -5.04
C GLY A 107 0.70 -11.81 -5.15
N PRO A 108 -0.18 -11.22 -4.33
CA PRO A 108 -0.43 -9.77 -4.37
C PRO A 108 0.71 -8.94 -3.81
N GLY A 109 1.65 -9.57 -3.12
CA GLY A 109 2.77 -8.89 -2.52
C GLY A 109 2.49 -8.41 -1.09
N THR A 110 3.57 -8.24 -0.35
CA THR A 110 3.57 -7.62 0.98
C THR A 110 4.48 -6.41 0.90
N ARG A 111 3.91 -5.22 1.11
CA ARG A 111 4.69 -4.00 1.11
C ARG A 111 5.23 -3.74 2.50
N LEU A 112 6.54 -3.78 2.64
CA LEU A 112 7.25 -3.57 3.89
C LEU A 112 8.04 -2.28 3.83
N THR A 113 7.85 -1.41 4.82
CA THR A 113 8.68 -0.23 5.02
C THR A 113 9.34 -0.36 6.39
N VAL A 114 10.66 -0.28 6.41
CA VAL A 114 11.45 -0.32 7.64
C VAL A 114 12.02 1.05 7.91
N LEU A 115 11.77 1.58 9.11
CA LEU A 115 12.17 2.93 9.50
C LEU A 115 13.17 2.85 10.63
N GLU A 116 14.12 3.81 10.63
CA GLU A 116 15.05 3.97 11.74
C GLU A 116 14.30 4.27 13.02
N ASP A 117 13.27 5.11 12.94
CA ASP A 117 12.54 5.58 14.09
C ASP A 117 11.07 5.81 13.70
N LEU A 118 10.16 5.32 14.51
CA LEU A 118 8.73 5.46 14.27
C LEU A 118 8.22 6.89 14.50
N LYS A 119 9.02 7.77 15.11
CA LYS A 119 8.61 9.16 15.35
C LYS A 119 8.43 9.97 14.07
N ASN A 120 8.90 9.45 12.93
CA ASN A 120 8.72 10.10 11.63
C ASN A 120 7.39 9.73 10.97
N VAL A 121 6.59 8.88 11.58
CA VAL A 121 5.30 8.45 11.03
C VAL A 121 4.25 9.54 11.30
N PHE A 122 3.56 9.96 10.24
CA PHE A 122 2.52 10.99 10.29
C PHE A 122 1.34 10.59 9.42
N PRO A 123 0.11 10.64 9.95
CA PRO A 123 -1.06 10.44 9.11
C PRO A 123 -1.29 11.66 8.21
N PRO A 124 -2.08 11.50 7.13
CA PRO A 124 -2.37 12.63 6.25
C PRO A 124 -3.36 13.61 6.87
N GLU A 125 -3.25 14.87 6.44
CA GLU A 125 -4.34 15.83 6.51
C GLU A 125 -5.04 15.80 5.16
N VAL A 126 -6.36 15.85 5.15
CA VAL A 126 -7.15 15.73 3.92
C VAL A 126 -8.07 16.94 3.79
N ALA A 127 -8.08 17.53 2.59
CA ALA A 127 -8.93 18.66 2.25
C ALA A 127 -9.59 18.43 0.90
N VAL A 128 -10.84 18.88 0.77
CA VAL A 128 -11.57 18.87 -0.49
C VAL A 128 -11.79 20.30 -0.93
N PHE A 129 -11.46 20.59 -2.17
CA PHE A 129 -11.65 21.90 -2.80
C PHE A 129 -12.81 21.81 -3.78
N GLU A 130 -13.76 22.72 -3.63
CA GLU A 130 -14.97 22.75 -4.43
C GLU A 130 -14.67 23.26 -5.84
N PRO A 131 -15.52 22.88 -6.82
CA PRO A 131 -15.32 23.31 -8.20
C PRO A 131 -15.36 24.84 -8.36
N SER A 132 -14.61 25.34 -9.33
CA SER A 132 -14.63 26.76 -9.66
C SER A 132 -15.85 27.12 -10.50
N GLU A 133 -16.35 28.34 -10.30
CA GLU A 133 -17.47 28.86 -11.11
C GLU A 133 -17.09 28.98 -12.57
N ALA A 134 -15.82 29.29 -12.87
CA ALA A 134 -15.35 29.41 -14.24
C ALA A 134 -15.44 28.06 -14.98
N GLU A 135 -15.05 26.98 -14.33
CA GLU A 135 -15.16 25.66 -14.95
C GLU A 135 -16.63 25.34 -15.25
N ILE A 136 -17.51 25.58 -14.29
CA ILE A 136 -18.93 25.29 -14.43
C ILE A 136 -19.53 26.06 -15.61
N SER A 137 -19.25 27.35 -15.70
CA SER A 137 -19.82 28.20 -16.75
C SER A 137 -19.24 27.88 -18.14
N HIS A 138 -17.97 27.49 -18.23
CA HIS A 138 -17.30 27.26 -19.51
C HIS A 138 -17.47 25.85 -20.03
N THR A 139 -17.62 24.84 -19.15
CA THR A 139 -17.57 23.44 -19.57
C THR A 139 -18.82 22.65 -19.20
N GLN A 140 -19.70 23.18 -18.37
CA GLN A 140 -20.85 22.46 -17.82
C GLN A 140 -20.43 21.24 -17.00
N LYS A 141 -19.18 21.23 -16.50
CA LYS A 141 -18.63 20.21 -15.62
C LYS A 141 -18.15 20.86 -14.33
N ALA A 142 -18.00 20.03 -13.33
CA ALA A 142 -17.55 20.45 -12.00
C ALA A 142 -16.52 19.45 -11.49
N THR A 143 -15.30 19.90 -11.20
CA THR A 143 -14.21 19.07 -10.71
C THR A 143 -13.94 19.41 -9.24
N LEU A 144 -14.10 18.39 -8.38
CA LEU A 144 -13.66 18.47 -6.99
C LEU A 144 -12.22 17.98 -6.93
N VAL A 145 -11.41 18.63 -6.10
CA VAL A 145 -10.01 18.24 -5.90
C VAL A 145 -9.83 17.85 -4.45
N CYS A 146 -9.22 16.68 -4.23
CA CYS A 146 -8.84 16.21 -2.91
C CYS A 146 -7.34 16.27 -2.78
N LEU A 147 -6.86 16.77 -1.64
CA LEU A 147 -5.43 16.86 -1.36
C LEU A 147 -5.15 16.22 0.00
N ALA A 148 -4.32 15.18 -0.02
CA ALA A 148 -3.80 14.56 1.19
C ALA A 148 -2.34 15.02 1.36
N THR A 149 -1.99 15.52 2.55
CA THR A 149 -0.67 16.13 2.76
C THR A 149 -0.04 15.68 4.08
N GLY A 150 1.27 15.78 4.15
CA GLY A 150 2.02 15.64 5.38
C GLY A 150 2.12 14.24 5.93
N PHE A 151 1.90 13.22 5.12
CA PHE A 151 1.93 11.84 5.61
C PHE A 151 3.28 11.18 5.37
N TYR A 152 3.62 10.25 6.25
CA TYR A 152 4.82 9.44 6.15
C TYR A 152 4.62 8.13 6.90
N PRO A 153 4.99 6.98 6.35
CA PRO A 153 5.47 6.77 4.98
C PRO A 153 4.34 6.88 3.95
N ASP A 154 4.66 6.64 2.69
CA ASP A 154 3.72 6.83 1.59
C ASP A 154 2.74 5.66 1.40
N HIS A 155 2.21 5.12 2.49
CA HIS A 155 1.24 4.01 2.49
C HIS A 155 -0.18 4.57 2.61
N VAL A 156 -0.76 5.00 1.50
CA VAL A 156 -2.14 5.54 1.49
C VAL A 156 -2.94 4.97 0.33
N GLU A 157 -4.26 4.93 0.51
CA GLU A 157 -5.22 4.56 -0.53
C GLU A 157 -6.33 5.59 -0.50
N LEU A 158 -6.49 6.31 -1.60
CA LEU A 158 -7.48 7.37 -1.71
C LEU A 158 -8.68 6.86 -2.49
N SER A 159 -9.88 7.16 -2.01
CA SER A 159 -11.13 6.81 -2.68
C SER A 159 -12.13 7.96 -2.55
N TRP A 160 -13.04 8.02 -3.53
CA TRP A 160 -14.13 8.97 -3.53
C TRP A 160 -15.46 8.27 -3.27
N TRP A 161 -16.29 8.92 -2.47
CA TRP A 161 -17.59 8.39 -2.06
C TRP A 161 -18.66 9.45 -2.32
N VAL A 162 -19.66 9.09 -3.10
CA VAL A 162 -20.77 9.97 -3.43
C VAL A 162 -22.06 9.35 -2.89
N ASN A 163 -22.72 10.10 -2.02
CA ASN A 163 -23.95 9.64 -1.38
C ASN A 163 -23.77 8.27 -0.70
N GLY A 164 -22.59 8.07 -0.08
CA GLY A 164 -22.29 6.86 0.68
C GLY A 164 -21.79 5.68 -0.14
N LYS A 165 -21.61 5.82 -1.44
CA LYS A 165 -21.12 4.74 -2.30
C LYS A 165 -19.82 5.13 -2.99
N GLU A 166 -18.89 4.19 -3.04
CA GLU A 166 -17.61 4.44 -3.72
C GLU A 166 -17.86 4.60 -5.22
N VAL A 167 -17.17 5.59 -5.82
CA VAL A 167 -17.25 5.85 -7.25
C VAL A 167 -15.88 5.73 -7.89
N HIS A 168 -15.87 5.28 -9.13
CA HIS A 168 -14.64 5.14 -9.93
C HIS A 168 -14.72 5.97 -11.20
N SER A 169 -15.92 6.17 -11.75
CA SER A 169 -16.12 6.97 -12.95
C SER A 169 -15.88 8.45 -12.63
N GLY A 170 -15.12 9.11 -13.49
CA GLY A 170 -14.77 10.51 -13.32
C GLY A 170 -13.65 10.77 -12.34
N VAL A 171 -12.98 9.73 -11.84
CA VAL A 171 -11.91 9.85 -10.86
C VAL A 171 -10.54 9.75 -11.55
N CYS A 172 -9.65 10.68 -11.18
CA CYS A 172 -8.26 10.66 -11.62
C CYS A 172 -7.38 10.96 -10.42
N THR A 173 -6.62 9.98 -9.96
CA THR A 173 -5.72 10.09 -8.81
C THR A 173 -4.28 10.02 -9.30
N ASP A 174 -3.40 10.81 -8.70
CA ASP A 174 -1.96 10.73 -9.00
C ASP A 174 -1.49 9.29 -8.83
N PRO A 175 -0.68 8.76 -9.76
CA PRO A 175 -0.23 7.37 -9.66
C PRO A 175 0.68 7.14 -8.45
N GLN A 176 1.40 8.16 -8.00
CA GLN A 176 2.29 8.08 -6.85
C GLN A 176 2.29 9.38 -6.07
N PRO A 177 2.45 9.30 -4.73
CA PRO A 177 2.64 10.50 -3.93
C PRO A 177 3.92 11.23 -4.29
N LEU A 178 3.93 12.54 -4.06
CA LEU A 178 5.10 13.40 -4.25
C LEU A 178 5.71 13.72 -2.90
N LYS A 179 7.05 13.79 -2.85
CA LYS A 179 7.74 14.30 -1.67
C LYS A 179 7.49 15.81 -1.54
N GLU A 180 7.10 16.25 -0.36
CA GLU A 180 6.93 17.69 -0.09
C GLU A 180 8.26 18.43 -0.07
N GLN A 181 9.33 17.73 0.35
CA GLN A 181 10.68 18.27 0.37
C GLN A 181 11.64 17.24 -0.24
N PRO A 182 11.77 17.19 -1.56
CA PRO A 182 12.50 16.10 -2.23
C PRO A 182 13.95 15.94 -1.80
N ALA A 183 14.58 16.98 -1.24
CA ALA A 183 15.95 16.90 -0.78
C ALA A 183 16.12 16.09 0.51
N LEU A 184 15.04 15.83 1.25
CA LEU A 184 15.09 15.11 2.52
C LEU A 184 14.74 13.65 2.32
N ASN A 185 15.51 12.74 2.94
CA ASN A 185 15.22 11.31 2.88
C ASN A 185 13.94 10.95 3.61
N ASP A 186 13.62 11.65 4.69
CA ASP A 186 12.43 11.44 5.49
C ASP A 186 11.33 12.46 5.17
N SER A 187 11.33 12.98 3.95
CA SER A 187 10.31 13.91 3.49
C SER A 187 8.91 13.31 3.62
N ARG A 188 7.98 14.12 4.10
CA ARG A 188 6.57 13.77 4.09
C ARG A 188 6.04 13.88 2.66
N TYR A 189 4.88 13.31 2.43
CA TYR A 189 4.33 13.14 1.08
C TYR A 189 3.00 13.86 0.93
N ALA A 190 2.66 14.16 -0.32
CA ALA A 190 1.36 14.70 -0.72
C ALA A 190 0.82 13.89 -1.90
N LEU A 191 -0.50 13.79 -1.97
CA LEU A 191 -1.20 13.08 -3.04
C LEU A 191 -2.46 13.85 -3.39
N SER A 192 -2.75 14.00 -4.69
CA SER A 192 -3.97 14.66 -5.13
C SER A 192 -4.83 13.74 -5.98
N SER A 193 -6.14 14.03 -5.98
CA SER A 193 -7.12 13.31 -6.78
C SER A 193 -8.22 14.25 -7.21
N ARG A 194 -8.83 13.96 -8.35
CA ARG A 194 -9.91 14.77 -8.94
C ARG A 194 -11.11 13.88 -9.18
N LEU A 195 -12.28 14.41 -8.84
CA LEU A 195 -13.55 13.80 -9.20
C LEU A 195 -14.32 14.80 -10.05
N ARG A 196 -14.61 14.42 -11.28
CA ARG A 196 -15.34 15.29 -12.21
C ARG A 196 -16.75 14.77 -12.41
N VAL A 197 -17.73 15.65 -12.17
CA VAL A 197 -19.15 15.35 -12.32
C VAL A 197 -19.79 16.41 -13.20
N SER A 198 -21.05 16.21 -13.58
CA SER A 198 -21.78 17.26 -14.29
C SER A 198 -22.03 18.45 -13.39
N ALA A 199 -22.14 19.64 -13.98
CA ALA A 199 -22.45 20.84 -13.21
C ALA A 199 -23.78 20.71 -12.48
N THR A 200 -24.79 20.12 -13.12
CA THR A 200 -26.11 19.95 -12.49
C THR A 200 -26.05 19.02 -11.29
N PHE A 201 -25.24 17.97 -11.35
CA PHE A 201 -25.08 17.07 -10.22
C PHE A 201 -24.39 17.78 -9.04
N TRP A 202 -23.34 18.56 -9.31
CA TRP A 202 -22.68 19.32 -8.26
C TRP A 202 -23.62 20.39 -7.66
N GLN A 203 -24.47 20.99 -8.48
CA GLN A 203 -25.34 22.09 -8.03
C GLN A 203 -26.52 21.61 -7.20
N ASP A 204 -26.74 20.32 -7.08
CA ASP A 204 -27.80 19.77 -6.24
C ASP A 204 -27.29 19.63 -4.80
N PRO A 205 -27.81 20.42 -3.84
CA PRO A 205 -27.32 20.38 -2.46
C PRO A 205 -27.65 19.09 -1.71
N ARG A 206 -28.43 18.20 -2.30
CA ARG A 206 -28.68 16.86 -1.72
C ARG A 206 -27.55 15.89 -1.96
N ASN A 207 -26.64 16.17 -2.89
CA ASN A 207 -25.52 15.32 -3.19
C ASN A 207 -24.37 15.56 -2.23
N HIS A 208 -23.86 14.47 -1.68
CA HIS A 208 -22.77 14.48 -0.71
C HIS A 208 -21.52 13.86 -1.33
N PHE A 209 -20.38 14.52 -1.19
CA PHE A 209 -19.09 14.10 -1.75
C PHE A 209 -18.09 13.94 -0.62
N ARG A 210 -17.39 12.83 -0.60
CA ARG A 210 -16.37 12.57 0.42
C ARG A 210 -15.13 11.99 -0.21
N CYS A 211 -13.98 12.58 0.10
CA CYS A 211 -12.67 12.03 -0.21
C CYS A 211 -12.17 11.29 1.03
N GLN A 212 -11.84 10.03 0.88
CA GLN A 212 -11.39 9.17 1.96
C GLN A 212 -9.98 8.70 1.68
N VAL A 213 -9.09 8.86 2.67
CA VAL A 213 -7.71 8.40 2.57
C VAL A 213 -7.46 7.39 3.67
N GLN A 214 -7.23 6.14 3.28
CA GLN A 214 -6.79 5.09 4.19
C GLN A 214 -5.28 5.23 4.36
N PHE A 215 -4.85 5.43 5.59
CA PHE A 215 -3.44 5.49 5.94
C PHE A 215 -3.04 4.22 6.70
N TYR A 216 -1.89 3.67 6.33
CA TYR A 216 -1.32 2.51 7.02
C TYR A 216 -0.15 3.00 7.84
N GLY A 217 -0.30 2.94 9.16
CA GLY A 217 0.68 3.43 10.12
C GLY A 217 1.01 2.40 11.18
N LEU A 218 1.07 2.82 12.43
CA LEU A 218 1.44 1.97 13.54
C LEU A 218 0.29 1.06 13.97
N SER A 219 0.63 -0.04 14.64
CA SER A 219 -0.32 -0.97 15.23
C SER A 219 -0.42 -0.72 16.73
N GLU A 220 -1.36 -1.42 17.37
CA GLU A 220 -1.51 -1.35 18.84
C GLU A 220 -0.27 -1.80 19.58
N ASN A 221 0.51 -2.71 18.98
CA ASN A 221 1.70 -3.28 19.62
C ASN A 221 2.90 -2.34 19.58
N ASP A 222 2.87 -1.32 18.73
CA ASP A 222 3.97 -0.37 18.64
C ASP A 222 3.94 0.59 19.83
N GLU A 223 5.11 0.84 20.42
CA GLU A 223 5.22 1.79 21.51
C GLU A 223 5.24 3.22 20.98
N TRP A 224 4.61 4.12 21.72
CA TRP A 224 4.55 5.52 21.34
C TRP A 224 4.73 6.41 22.56
N THR A 225 5.75 7.29 22.54
CA THR A 225 6.11 8.12 23.67
C THR A 225 6.07 9.62 23.35
N GLN A 226 5.63 9.99 22.15
CA GLN A 226 5.53 11.40 21.75
C GLN A 226 4.24 12.02 22.27
N ASP A 227 4.24 13.37 22.36
CA ASP A 227 3.06 14.10 22.86
C ASP A 227 1.90 14.10 21.89
N ARG A 228 2.18 14.11 20.58
CA ARG A 228 1.11 14.04 19.57
C ARG A 228 0.44 12.67 19.54
N ALA A 229 -0.74 12.61 18.96
CA ALA A 229 -1.48 11.35 18.85
C ALA A 229 -0.66 10.28 18.13
N LYS A 230 -0.75 9.05 18.61
CA LYS A 230 -0.09 7.90 17.98
C LYS A 230 -0.59 7.77 16.53
N PRO A 231 0.32 7.74 15.55
CA PRO A 231 -0.06 7.71 14.13
C PRO A 231 -0.42 6.29 13.68
N VAL A 232 -1.54 5.81 14.17
CA VAL A 232 -2.01 4.45 13.87
C VAL A 232 -2.61 4.38 12.47
N THR A 233 -2.77 3.15 11.97
CA THR A 233 -3.54 2.89 10.77
C THR A 233 -4.94 3.47 10.95
N GLN A 234 -5.37 4.34 10.02
CA GLN A 234 -6.60 5.11 10.20
C GLN A 234 -7.12 5.64 8.87
N ILE A 235 -8.38 6.04 8.88
CA ILE A 235 -9.00 6.72 7.73
C ILE A 235 -9.15 8.20 8.10
N VAL A 236 -8.72 9.06 7.18
CA VAL A 236 -8.92 10.52 7.29
C VAL A 236 -9.74 10.94 6.09
N SER A 237 -10.80 11.71 6.32
CA SER A 237 -11.73 12.11 5.26
C SER A 237 -11.97 13.61 5.28
N ALA A 238 -12.37 14.14 4.13
CA ALA A 238 -12.92 15.47 3.98
C ALA A 238 -14.14 15.39 3.07
N GLU A 239 -15.11 16.27 3.29
CA GLU A 239 -16.37 16.18 2.56
C GLU A 239 -16.84 17.54 2.07
N ALA A 240 -17.76 17.51 1.10
CA ALA A 240 -18.43 18.68 0.59
C ALA A 240 -19.85 18.30 0.19
N TRP A 241 -20.76 19.25 0.34
CA TRP A 241 -22.11 19.12 -0.16
C TRP A 241 -22.26 19.95 -1.43
N GLY A 242 -23.09 19.50 -2.36
CA GLY A 242 -23.39 20.23 -3.57
C GLY A 242 -23.88 21.65 -3.26
N ARG A 243 -23.70 22.55 -4.22
CA ARG A 243 -24.05 23.97 -4.06
C ARG A 243 -24.70 24.50 -5.32
N ALA A 244 -25.82 25.19 -5.15
CA ALA A 244 -26.61 25.69 -6.27
C ALA A 244 -26.06 26.98 -6.86
N ASP A 245 -25.14 27.69 -6.17
CA ASP A 245 -24.62 29.00 -6.62
C ASP A 245 -23.13 29.16 -6.38
#